data_e72cf085da6f20f4923ccdbce2c07b4e
#
_entry.id   e72cf085da6f20f4923ccdbce2c07b4e
#
_cell.length_a   1.000
_cell.length_b   1.000
_cell.length_c   1.000
_cell.angle_alpha   90.00
_cell.angle_beta   90.00
_cell.angle_gamma   90.00
#
_symmetry.space_group_name_H-M   'P 1'
#
loop_
_entity.id
_entity.type
_entity.pdbx_description
1 polymer ?
#
loop_
_entity_poly.entity_id
_entity_poly.type
_entity_poly.pdbx_seq_one_letter_code
_entity_poly.pdbx_strand_id
1 'polypeptide(L)'
;MSDDFDPLRQLRPDRIEPDDPGDPAVFSRAKEQFMSTIDQEHIEKVVGSTPDIYPRLAYLDELGAVDYLGRVFQFVENREARMEFDEKFLCWMRVGTGVVMISHANADVHRIHSPVEVGLTTVILHVYVHDIDAHYAHAVAEGADVTMELRDAFYGERCYEASDFEGHRWHFGERFDDIRARGGRTPEPEDPPS
;
A
#
# COMPACT_ATOMS: atom_id res chain seq x y z
N MET A 1 -5.10 35.72 12.58
CA MET A 1 -3.76 35.16 12.72
C MET A 1 -3.97 33.85 13.49
N SER A 2 -4.04 32.79 12.77
CA SER A 2 -4.48 31.52 13.28
C SER A 2 -3.27 30.57 13.20
N ASP A 3 -2.76 30.24 14.37
CA ASP A 3 -1.55 29.42 14.57
C ASP A 3 -1.92 28.12 15.31
N ASP A 4 -2.97 27.43 14.84
CA ASP A 4 -3.53 26.28 15.56
C ASP A 4 -3.62 24.99 14.75
N PHE A 5 -2.91 24.87 13.64
CA PHE A 5 -2.83 23.58 12.95
C PHE A 5 -1.43 23.00 13.05
N ASP A 6 -1.14 22.35 14.18
CA ASP A 6 0.02 21.47 14.34
C ASP A 6 -0.45 20.01 14.33
N PRO A 7 -0.44 19.31 13.19
CA PRO A 7 -0.85 17.92 13.08
C PRO A 7 0.01 16.97 13.94
N LEU A 8 1.24 17.37 14.29
CA LEU A 8 2.13 16.58 15.15
C LEU A 8 1.76 16.70 16.63
N ARG A 9 0.97 17.72 17.01
CA ARG A 9 0.51 17.90 18.39
C ARG A 9 -0.53 16.86 18.79
N GLN A 10 -1.22 16.26 17.81
CA GLN A 10 -2.20 15.18 18.03
C GLN A 10 -1.51 13.81 18.21
N LEU A 11 -0.25 13.69 17.80
CA LEU A 11 0.55 12.47 17.92
C LEU A 11 1.43 12.46 19.18
N ARG A 12 1.19 13.36 20.15
CA ARG A 12 1.98 13.37 21.39
C ARG A 12 1.75 12.10 22.21
N PRO A 13 2.86 11.49 22.72
CA PRO A 13 2.80 10.27 23.53
C PRO A 13 1.97 10.38 24.83
N ASP A 14 1.71 11.59 25.29
CA ASP A 14 0.93 11.89 26.50
C ASP A 14 -0.58 11.66 26.34
N ARG A 15 -1.09 11.38 25.13
CA ARG A 15 -2.46 10.89 24.89
C ARG A 15 -2.58 9.38 24.70
N ILE A 16 -1.45 8.69 24.65
CA ILE A 16 -1.41 7.24 24.70
C ILE A 16 -1.25 6.92 26.19
N GLU A 17 -2.35 6.63 26.86
CA GLU A 17 -2.28 6.07 28.22
C GLU A 17 -1.41 4.82 28.14
N PRO A 18 -0.23 4.76 28.79
CA PRO A 18 0.69 3.63 28.61
C PRO A 18 0.17 2.32 29.22
N ASP A 19 -0.99 2.34 29.87
CA ASP A 19 -1.52 1.24 30.67
C ASP A 19 -2.86 0.66 30.16
N ASP A 20 -3.29 0.98 28.93
CA ASP A 20 -4.33 0.18 28.25
C ASP A 20 -3.71 -0.65 27.11
N PRO A 21 -3.19 -1.85 27.41
CA PRO A 21 -2.70 -2.78 26.40
C PRO A 21 -3.89 -3.46 25.67
N GLY A 22 -5.03 -2.80 25.47
CA GLY A 22 -6.24 -3.40 24.91
C GLY A 22 -6.47 -4.78 25.54
N ASP A 23 -7.58 -5.02 26.23
CA ASP A 23 -7.83 -6.21 27.05
C ASP A 23 -7.08 -7.46 26.50
N PRO A 24 -6.07 -8.01 27.20
CA PRO A 24 -5.32 -9.17 26.72
C PRO A 24 -6.21 -10.36 26.34
N ALA A 25 -7.42 -10.43 26.92
CA ALA A 25 -8.41 -11.44 26.59
C ALA A 25 -9.08 -11.21 25.23
N VAL A 26 -9.17 -9.97 24.76
CA VAL A 26 -9.64 -9.64 23.40
C VAL A 26 -8.56 -9.99 22.39
N PHE A 27 -7.32 -9.64 22.68
CA PHE A 27 -6.19 -10.01 21.84
C PHE A 27 -5.98 -11.53 21.75
N SER A 28 -6.09 -12.25 22.90
CA SER A 28 -6.00 -13.71 22.91
C SER A 28 -7.13 -14.37 22.15
N ARG A 29 -8.37 -13.90 22.30
CA ARG A 29 -9.53 -14.41 21.56
C ARG A 29 -9.41 -14.14 20.07
N ALA A 30 -9.03 -12.92 19.67
CA ALA A 30 -8.80 -12.58 18.27
C ALA A 30 -7.68 -13.43 17.67
N LYS A 31 -6.59 -13.67 18.42
CA LYS A 31 -5.50 -14.54 18.02
C LYS A 31 -5.91 -16.01 17.91
N GLU A 32 -6.67 -16.52 18.88
CA GLU A 32 -7.17 -17.91 18.86
C GLU A 32 -8.18 -18.11 17.72
N GLN A 33 -9.08 -17.15 17.50
CA GLN A 33 -10.01 -17.17 16.38
C GLN A 33 -9.26 -17.06 15.05
N PHE A 34 -8.25 -16.19 14.95
CA PHE A 34 -7.33 -16.10 13.79
C PHE A 34 -6.64 -17.43 13.54
N MET A 35 -6.03 -18.04 14.57
CA MET A 35 -5.29 -19.31 14.44
C MET A 35 -6.20 -20.51 14.21
N SER A 36 -7.45 -20.49 14.67
CA SER A 36 -8.41 -21.59 14.47
C SER A 36 -9.11 -21.56 13.10
N THR A 37 -9.13 -20.40 12.46
CA THR A 37 -9.78 -20.20 11.16
C THR A 37 -8.83 -20.47 9.98
N ILE A 38 -7.53 -20.51 10.26
CA ILE A 38 -6.51 -20.70 9.22
C ILE A 38 -6.11 -22.15 9.18
N ASP A 39 -6.49 -22.85 8.11
CA ASP A 39 -5.95 -24.14 7.76
C ASP A 39 -4.45 -24.03 7.49
N GLN A 40 -3.65 -24.85 8.16
CA GLN A 40 -2.18 -24.82 8.08
C GLN A 40 -1.68 -25.05 6.64
N GLU A 41 -2.37 -25.87 5.88
CA GLU A 41 -2.09 -26.12 4.46
C GLU A 41 -2.34 -24.86 3.61
N HIS A 42 -3.35 -24.07 3.97
CA HIS A 42 -3.65 -22.79 3.33
C HIS A 42 -2.56 -21.75 3.61
N ILE A 43 -2.08 -21.66 4.87
CA ILE A 43 -0.96 -20.79 5.26
C ILE A 43 0.30 -21.15 4.46
N GLU A 44 0.68 -22.43 4.40
CA GLU A 44 1.86 -22.86 3.68
C GLU A 44 1.78 -22.53 2.20
N LYS A 45 0.61 -22.67 1.59
CA LYS A 45 0.38 -22.33 0.18
C LYS A 45 0.47 -20.83 -0.07
N VAL A 46 -0.02 -20.00 0.85
CA VAL A 46 0.03 -18.53 0.78
C VAL A 46 1.43 -18.01 1.09
N VAL A 47 2.02 -18.47 2.20
CA VAL A 47 3.34 -18.04 2.67
C VAL A 47 4.44 -18.52 1.72
N GLY A 48 4.33 -19.71 1.17
CA GLY A 48 5.30 -20.24 0.18
C GLY A 48 5.38 -19.45 -1.12
N SER A 49 4.42 -18.55 -1.40
CA SER A 49 4.38 -17.68 -2.59
C SER A 49 4.59 -16.20 -2.29
N THR A 50 4.74 -15.81 -1.02
CA THR A 50 4.96 -14.43 -0.60
C THR A 50 6.44 -14.13 -0.38
N PRO A 51 6.90 -12.89 -0.64
CA PRO A 51 8.24 -12.47 -0.24
C PRO A 51 8.39 -12.46 1.29
N ASP A 52 9.63 -12.57 1.78
CA ASP A 52 9.94 -12.53 3.22
C ASP A 52 9.48 -11.25 3.92
N ILE A 53 9.38 -10.15 3.16
CA ILE A 53 8.88 -8.85 3.64
C ILE A 53 7.87 -8.33 2.62
N TYR A 54 6.71 -7.95 3.11
CA TYR A 54 5.68 -7.25 2.33
C TYR A 54 4.91 -6.28 3.22
N PRO A 55 4.48 -5.12 2.69
CA PRO A 55 3.72 -4.16 3.46
C PRO A 55 2.31 -4.66 3.72
N ARG A 56 1.77 -4.34 4.90
CA ARG A 56 0.36 -4.43 5.23
C ARG A 56 -0.25 -3.04 5.21
N LEU A 57 -1.25 -2.84 4.36
CA LEU A 57 -1.97 -1.58 4.20
C LEU A 57 -3.35 -1.69 4.85
N ALA A 58 -3.71 -0.65 5.58
CA ALA A 58 -4.98 -0.58 6.29
C ALA A 58 -5.97 0.30 5.53
N TYR A 59 -7.16 -0.21 5.26
CA TYR A 59 -8.25 0.47 4.59
C TYR A 59 -9.51 0.43 5.44
N LEU A 60 -10.37 1.43 5.33
CA LEU A 60 -11.73 1.44 5.88
C LEU A 60 -12.67 0.65 4.96
N ASP A 61 -12.41 0.69 3.64
CA ASP A 61 -13.12 -0.03 2.60
C ASP A 61 -12.16 -0.95 1.84
N GLU A 62 -11.97 -2.18 2.33
CA GLU A 62 -11.05 -3.16 1.73
C GLU A 62 -11.52 -3.63 0.35
N LEU A 63 -12.85 -3.74 0.15
CA LEU A 63 -13.40 -4.13 -1.17
C LEU A 63 -13.16 -3.05 -2.19
N GLY A 64 -13.41 -1.79 -1.83
CA GLY A 64 -13.07 -0.64 -2.65
C GLY A 64 -11.57 -0.56 -2.96
N ALA A 65 -10.72 -0.91 -1.98
CA ALA A 65 -9.28 -0.94 -2.18
C ALA A 65 -8.85 -1.99 -3.22
N VAL A 66 -9.38 -3.21 -3.13
CA VAL A 66 -9.09 -4.27 -4.10
C VAL A 66 -9.54 -3.88 -5.50
N ASP A 67 -10.76 -3.33 -5.63
CA ASP A 67 -11.28 -2.86 -6.92
C ASP A 67 -10.42 -1.72 -7.49
N TYR A 68 -10.14 -0.70 -6.69
CA TYR A 68 -9.36 0.46 -7.10
C TYR A 68 -7.94 0.06 -7.53
N LEU A 69 -7.21 -0.65 -6.68
CA LEU A 69 -5.84 -1.07 -6.98
C LEU A 69 -5.78 -1.99 -8.21
N GLY A 70 -6.79 -2.85 -8.37
CA GLY A 70 -6.92 -3.72 -9.55
C GLY A 70 -7.18 -2.94 -10.83
N ARG A 71 -8.16 -2.06 -10.80
CA ARG A 71 -8.62 -1.30 -11.97
C ARG A 71 -7.63 -0.18 -12.34
N VAL A 72 -7.17 0.60 -11.37
CA VAL A 72 -6.35 1.79 -11.61
C VAL A 72 -4.87 1.45 -11.76
N PHE A 73 -4.34 0.60 -10.87
CA PHE A 73 -2.91 0.28 -10.82
C PHE A 73 -2.55 -1.12 -11.32
N GLN A 74 -3.54 -1.87 -11.85
CA GLN A 74 -3.36 -3.19 -12.45
C GLN A 74 -2.82 -4.25 -11.47
N PHE A 75 -3.10 -4.10 -10.18
CA PHE A 75 -2.76 -5.13 -9.20
C PHE A 75 -3.69 -6.33 -9.34
N VAL A 76 -3.17 -7.51 -9.07
CA VAL A 76 -3.93 -8.75 -9.17
C VAL A 76 -4.12 -9.37 -7.80
N GLU A 77 -5.38 -9.54 -7.39
CA GLU A 77 -5.70 -10.21 -6.14
C GLU A 77 -5.36 -11.71 -6.22
N ASN A 78 -4.73 -12.23 -5.17
CA ASN A 78 -4.68 -13.65 -4.93
C ASN A 78 -5.94 -14.11 -4.20
N ARG A 79 -6.99 -14.43 -4.94
CA ARG A 79 -8.31 -14.80 -4.39
C ARG A 79 -8.27 -16.10 -3.57
N GLU A 80 -7.36 -17.02 -3.90
CA GLU A 80 -7.21 -18.27 -3.15
C GLU A 80 -6.66 -18.02 -1.74
N ALA A 81 -5.96 -16.91 -1.56
CA ALA A 81 -5.38 -16.51 -0.28
C ALA A 81 -6.26 -15.54 0.53
N ARG A 82 -7.43 -15.15 0.01
CA ARG A 82 -8.35 -14.27 0.74
C ARG A 82 -8.84 -14.97 2.01
N MET A 83 -8.78 -14.27 3.12
CA MET A 83 -9.31 -14.71 4.41
C MET A 83 -10.43 -13.78 4.85
N GLU A 84 -11.59 -14.33 5.17
CA GLU A 84 -12.78 -13.57 5.56
C GLU A 84 -13.04 -13.73 7.06
N PHE A 85 -13.40 -12.62 7.71
CA PHE A 85 -13.65 -12.54 9.15
C PHE A 85 -14.88 -11.67 9.38
N ASP A 86 -16.01 -12.27 9.67
CA ASP A 86 -17.30 -11.59 9.77
C ASP A 86 -17.59 -10.77 8.49
N GLU A 87 -17.68 -9.44 8.62
CA GLU A 87 -17.91 -8.52 7.49
C GLU A 87 -16.60 -7.95 6.90
N LYS A 88 -15.44 -8.40 7.36
CA LYS A 88 -14.12 -7.91 6.98
C LYS A 88 -13.31 -9.01 6.31
N PHE A 89 -12.32 -8.61 5.54
CA PHE A 89 -11.40 -9.58 4.97
C PHE A 89 -9.95 -9.08 4.94
N LEU A 90 -9.09 -10.00 4.63
CA LEU A 90 -7.67 -9.77 4.44
C LEU A 90 -7.27 -10.49 3.16
N CYS A 91 -6.57 -9.82 2.27
CA CYS A 91 -6.12 -10.42 1.03
C CYS A 91 -4.71 -9.94 0.64
N TRP A 92 -4.12 -10.64 -0.30
CA TRP A 92 -2.84 -10.27 -0.91
C TRP A 92 -3.06 -9.87 -2.35
N MET A 93 -2.50 -8.73 -2.74
CA MET A 93 -2.47 -8.28 -4.12
C MET A 93 -1.04 -8.30 -4.65
N ARG A 94 -0.89 -8.78 -5.87
CA ARG A 94 0.39 -8.87 -6.56
C ARG A 94 0.52 -7.74 -7.57
N VAL A 95 1.73 -7.17 -7.64
CA VAL A 95 2.16 -6.25 -8.69
C VAL A 95 3.58 -6.64 -9.12
N GLY A 96 3.75 -7.06 -10.36
CA GLY A 96 5.01 -7.66 -10.81
C GLY A 96 5.42 -8.86 -9.93
N THR A 97 6.60 -8.77 -9.32
CA THR A 97 7.10 -9.76 -8.33
C THR A 97 6.79 -9.36 -6.89
N GLY A 98 6.27 -8.14 -6.67
CA GLY A 98 5.93 -7.61 -5.35
C GLY A 98 4.55 -8.06 -4.87
N VAL A 99 4.34 -7.95 -3.58
CA VAL A 99 3.07 -8.29 -2.92
C VAL A 99 2.76 -7.24 -1.86
N VAL A 100 1.50 -6.84 -1.76
CA VAL A 100 0.98 -6.04 -0.66
C VAL A 100 -0.19 -6.79 -0.01
N MET A 101 -0.32 -6.67 1.30
CA MET A 101 -1.47 -7.18 2.04
C MET A 101 -2.46 -6.04 2.26
N ILE A 102 -3.71 -6.27 1.89
CA ILE A 102 -4.84 -5.38 2.15
C ILE A 102 -5.59 -5.89 3.37
N SER A 103 -5.86 -5.02 4.32
CA SER A 103 -6.57 -5.37 5.54
C SER A 103 -7.43 -4.23 6.04
N HIS A 104 -8.43 -4.55 6.85
CA HIS A 104 -9.21 -3.53 7.55
C HIS A 104 -8.35 -2.71 8.50
N ALA A 105 -8.58 -1.39 8.54
CA ALA A 105 -8.02 -0.50 9.54
C ALA A 105 -8.58 -0.88 10.92
N ASN A 106 -7.69 -1.11 11.89
CA ASN A 106 -8.07 -1.54 13.23
C ASN A 106 -7.19 -0.86 14.26
N ALA A 107 -7.64 0.30 14.72
CA ALA A 107 -6.96 1.10 15.71
C ALA A 107 -6.88 0.40 17.08
N ASP A 108 -7.95 -0.31 17.46
CA ASP A 108 -8.08 -0.89 18.79
C ASP A 108 -7.18 -2.11 19.00
N VAL A 109 -7.08 -2.99 18.00
CA VAL A 109 -6.33 -4.26 18.12
C VAL A 109 -4.90 -4.13 17.62
N HIS A 110 -4.70 -3.53 16.46
CA HIS A 110 -3.40 -3.48 15.78
C HIS A 110 -2.75 -2.10 15.78
N ARG A 111 -3.47 -1.07 16.21
CA ARG A 111 -3.04 0.35 16.16
C ARG A 111 -2.62 0.78 14.76
N ILE A 112 -3.32 0.25 13.74
CA ILE A 112 -3.13 0.63 12.35
C ILE A 112 -4.36 1.37 11.84
N HIS A 113 -4.10 2.49 11.18
CA HIS A 113 -5.08 3.39 10.62
C HIS A 113 -4.95 3.46 9.12
N SER A 114 -6.05 3.74 8.42
CA SER A 114 -5.97 4.23 7.05
C SER A 114 -5.46 5.67 7.04
N PRO A 115 -4.68 6.08 6.03
CA PRO A 115 -4.24 7.47 5.89
C PRO A 115 -5.38 8.50 5.93
N VAL A 116 -6.56 8.17 5.41
CA VAL A 116 -7.72 9.06 5.41
C VAL A 116 -8.25 9.37 6.81
N GLU A 117 -8.05 8.45 7.79
CA GLU A 117 -8.45 8.69 9.18
C GLU A 117 -7.55 9.69 9.88
N VAL A 118 -6.26 9.69 9.57
CA VAL A 118 -5.24 10.48 10.26
C VAL A 118 -4.75 11.68 9.44
N GLY A 119 -5.13 11.77 8.17
CA GLY A 119 -4.77 12.86 7.28
C GLY A 119 -3.30 12.89 6.85
N LEU A 120 -2.58 11.78 7.00
CA LEU A 120 -1.17 11.66 6.62
C LEU A 120 -0.79 10.21 6.31
N THR A 121 0.30 10.04 5.55
CA THR A 121 0.96 8.75 5.35
C THR A 121 2.41 8.82 5.83
N THR A 122 2.92 7.69 6.30
CA THR A 122 4.31 7.56 6.80
C THR A 122 5.18 6.72 5.88
N VAL A 123 4.63 6.24 4.77
CA VAL A 123 5.34 5.39 3.80
C VAL A 123 4.90 5.73 2.38
N ILE A 124 5.84 5.68 1.45
CA ILE A 124 5.59 5.66 0.00
C ILE A 124 6.04 4.30 -0.49
N LEU A 125 5.17 3.61 -1.20
CA LEU A 125 5.46 2.30 -1.77
C LEU A 125 6.02 2.46 -3.17
N HIS A 126 7.26 2.01 -3.37
CA HIS A 126 7.91 2.01 -4.68
C HIS A 126 7.58 0.72 -5.41
N VAL A 127 7.02 0.87 -6.61
CA VAL A 127 6.58 -0.22 -7.47
C VAL A 127 7.26 -0.09 -8.83
N TYR A 128 8.08 -1.07 -9.20
CA TYR A 128 8.60 -1.14 -10.56
C TYR A 128 7.62 -1.84 -11.47
N VAL A 129 7.28 -1.16 -12.57
CA VAL A 129 6.37 -1.67 -13.59
C VAL A 129 7.10 -1.82 -14.93
N HIS A 130 6.56 -2.66 -15.77
CA HIS A 130 7.01 -2.76 -17.16
C HIS A 130 6.19 -1.78 -18.00
N ASP A 131 6.84 -0.96 -18.83
CA ASP A 131 6.22 0.08 -19.65
C ASP A 131 5.48 1.14 -18.83
N ILE A 132 6.28 1.96 -18.15
CA ILE A 132 5.78 3.03 -17.27
C ILE A 132 4.89 4.05 -18.01
N ASP A 133 5.15 4.31 -19.32
CA ASP A 133 4.35 5.22 -20.13
C ASP A 133 2.92 4.65 -20.32
N ALA A 134 2.81 3.38 -20.65
CA ALA A 134 1.52 2.71 -20.79
C ALA A 134 0.80 2.58 -19.44
N HIS A 135 1.52 2.26 -18.36
CA HIS A 135 0.96 2.17 -17.02
C HIS A 135 0.41 3.53 -16.54
N TYR A 136 1.17 4.61 -16.74
CA TYR A 136 0.74 5.97 -16.40
C TYR A 136 -0.51 6.39 -17.20
N ALA A 137 -0.49 6.17 -18.53
CA ALA A 137 -1.64 6.49 -19.38
C ALA A 137 -2.91 5.73 -18.95
N HIS A 138 -2.77 4.46 -18.58
CA HIS A 138 -3.86 3.65 -18.05
C HIS A 138 -4.37 4.20 -16.71
N ALA A 139 -3.46 4.45 -15.75
CA ALA A 139 -3.83 4.96 -14.43
C ALA A 139 -4.59 6.29 -14.52
N VAL A 140 -4.12 7.23 -15.36
CA VAL A 140 -4.80 8.51 -15.61
C VAL A 140 -6.18 8.29 -16.22
N ALA A 141 -6.31 7.41 -17.21
CA ALA A 141 -7.59 7.11 -17.86
C ALA A 141 -8.61 6.49 -16.87
N GLU A 142 -8.13 5.71 -15.90
CA GLU A 142 -8.94 5.10 -14.84
C GLU A 142 -9.17 6.01 -13.63
N GLY A 143 -8.66 7.25 -13.66
CA GLY A 143 -8.94 8.27 -12.65
C GLY A 143 -8.00 8.24 -11.44
N ALA A 144 -6.73 7.89 -11.64
CA ALA A 144 -5.71 8.01 -10.59
C ALA A 144 -5.57 9.46 -10.12
N ASP A 145 -5.44 9.65 -8.80
CA ASP A 145 -5.04 10.92 -8.19
C ASP A 145 -3.51 11.08 -8.30
N VAL A 146 -3.06 11.64 -9.44
CA VAL A 146 -1.64 11.84 -9.74
C VAL A 146 -1.10 12.99 -8.89
N THR A 147 -0.15 12.70 -8.02
CA THR A 147 0.49 13.67 -7.13
C THR A 147 1.85 14.16 -7.63
N MET A 148 2.47 13.42 -8.56
CA MET A 148 3.65 13.80 -9.33
C MET A 148 3.51 13.24 -10.75
N GLU A 149 3.51 14.12 -11.73
CA GLU A 149 3.42 13.77 -13.14
C GLU A 149 4.57 12.88 -13.61
N LEU A 150 4.33 12.11 -14.68
CA LEU A 150 5.35 11.25 -15.29
C LEU A 150 6.56 12.07 -15.74
N ARG A 151 7.73 11.72 -15.24
CA ARG A 151 8.98 12.40 -15.51
C ARG A 151 10.17 11.47 -15.50
N ASP A 152 11.28 11.98 -15.99
CA ASP A 152 12.58 11.30 -15.95
C ASP A 152 13.36 11.80 -14.72
N ALA A 153 13.67 10.90 -13.81
CA ALA A 153 14.36 11.23 -12.58
C ALA A 153 15.89 11.17 -12.78
N PHE A 154 16.62 12.12 -12.16
CA PHE A 154 18.08 12.23 -12.26
C PHE A 154 18.84 10.97 -11.80
N TYR A 155 18.20 10.14 -10.98
CA TYR A 155 18.77 8.89 -10.44
C TYR A 155 18.54 7.66 -11.35
N GLY A 156 18.04 7.84 -12.56
CA GLY A 156 18.05 6.80 -13.59
C GLY A 156 16.78 5.98 -13.73
N GLU A 157 15.64 6.57 -13.42
CA GLU A 157 14.32 5.98 -13.69
C GLU A 157 13.33 7.00 -14.27
N ARG A 158 12.34 6.50 -14.99
CA ARG A 158 11.17 7.22 -15.41
C ARG A 158 10.04 6.86 -14.46
N CYS A 159 9.40 7.87 -13.83
CA CYS A 159 8.50 7.62 -12.72
C CYS A 159 7.38 8.65 -12.60
N TYR A 160 6.33 8.27 -11.86
CA TYR A 160 5.26 9.17 -11.40
C TYR A 160 4.80 8.76 -9.99
N GLU A 161 4.07 9.65 -9.32
CA GLU A 161 3.43 9.31 -8.04
C GLU A 161 1.92 9.52 -8.10
N ALA A 162 1.21 8.69 -7.36
CA ALA A 162 -0.23 8.79 -7.18
C ALA A 162 -0.64 8.47 -5.74
N SER A 163 -1.79 9.00 -5.32
CA SER A 163 -2.48 8.54 -4.13
C SER A 163 -3.63 7.62 -4.52
N ASP A 164 -3.93 6.62 -3.70
CA ASP A 164 -5.21 5.94 -3.82
C ASP A 164 -6.31 6.72 -3.07
N PHE A 165 -7.55 6.22 -3.14
CA PHE A 165 -8.71 6.93 -2.62
C PHE A 165 -8.77 7.05 -1.09
N GLU A 166 -7.94 6.29 -0.35
CA GLU A 166 -7.76 6.44 1.09
C GLU A 166 -6.42 7.08 1.48
N GLY A 167 -5.62 7.52 0.49
CA GLY A 167 -4.44 8.34 0.71
C GLY A 167 -3.14 7.57 0.88
N HIS A 168 -3.10 6.26 0.62
CA HIS A 168 -1.81 5.57 0.51
C HIS A 168 -1.06 6.09 -0.72
N ARG A 169 0.26 6.29 -0.56
CA ARG A 169 1.12 6.88 -1.57
C ARG A 169 1.89 5.80 -2.33
N TRP A 170 1.84 5.92 -3.65
CA TRP A 170 2.44 5.00 -4.58
C TRP A 170 3.41 5.74 -5.49
N HIS A 171 4.64 5.24 -5.59
CA HIS A 171 5.63 5.68 -6.55
C HIS A 171 5.81 4.57 -7.57
N PHE A 172 5.45 4.81 -8.81
CA PHE A 172 5.61 3.87 -9.91
C PHE A 172 6.81 4.28 -10.75
N GLY A 173 7.66 3.32 -11.08
CA GLY A 173 8.87 3.60 -11.85
C GLY A 173 9.27 2.47 -12.80
N GLU A 174 10.05 2.82 -13.80
CA GLU A 174 10.79 1.90 -14.67
C GLU A 174 12.23 2.40 -14.77
N ARG A 175 13.21 1.52 -14.53
CA ARG A 175 14.61 1.89 -14.61
C ARG A 175 15.00 2.16 -16.07
N PHE A 176 15.88 3.12 -16.32
CA PHE A 176 16.35 3.42 -17.67
C PHE A 176 17.02 2.20 -18.32
N ASP A 177 17.66 1.33 -17.55
CA ASP A 177 18.26 0.09 -18.06
C ASP A 177 17.19 -0.88 -18.59
N ASP A 178 16.05 -0.99 -17.90
CA ASP A 178 14.94 -1.84 -18.29
C ASP A 178 14.25 -1.28 -19.54
N ILE A 179 14.07 0.06 -19.61
CA ILE A 179 13.56 0.76 -20.79
C ILE A 179 14.47 0.50 -22.02
N ARG A 180 15.79 0.62 -21.85
CA ARG A 180 16.75 0.33 -22.92
C ARG A 180 16.73 -1.14 -23.35
N ALA A 181 16.63 -2.06 -22.40
CA ALA A 181 16.60 -3.49 -22.67
C ALA A 181 15.39 -3.90 -23.54
N ARG A 182 14.25 -3.23 -23.39
CA ARG A 182 13.07 -3.44 -24.26
C ARG A 182 13.08 -2.61 -25.54
N GLY A 183 14.15 -1.90 -25.83
CA GLY A 183 14.29 -1.05 -27.04
C GLY A 183 13.63 0.32 -26.96
N GLY A 184 13.25 0.75 -25.75
CA GLY A 184 12.72 2.08 -25.50
C GLY A 184 13.79 3.15 -25.52
N ARG A 185 13.38 4.39 -25.80
CA ARG A 185 14.26 5.55 -25.74
C ARG A 185 14.33 6.03 -24.28
N THR A 186 15.54 6.09 -23.73
CA THR A 186 15.78 6.76 -22.45
C THR A 186 16.19 8.20 -22.71
N PRO A 187 15.63 9.16 -21.97
CA PRO A 187 16.15 10.52 -21.97
C PRO A 187 17.53 10.58 -21.29
N GLU A 188 18.23 11.67 -21.51
CA GLU A 188 19.38 11.99 -20.65
C GLU A 188 18.84 12.37 -19.26
N PRO A 189 19.42 11.84 -18.17
CA PRO A 189 18.96 12.17 -16.84
C PRO A 189 19.04 13.68 -16.59
N GLU A 190 17.99 14.24 -15.99
CA GLU A 190 18.02 15.63 -15.54
C GLU A 190 19.12 15.82 -14.49
N ASP A 191 19.75 16.99 -14.45
CA ASP A 191 20.70 17.33 -13.40
C ASP A 191 20.03 17.28 -12.02
N PRO A 192 20.72 16.83 -10.96
CA PRO A 192 20.18 16.83 -9.63
C PRO A 192 19.78 18.24 -9.20
N PRO A 193 18.69 18.39 -8.45
CA PRO A 193 18.29 19.68 -7.92
C PRO A 193 19.41 20.30 -7.07
N SER A 194 19.70 21.55 -7.32
CA SER A 194 20.73 22.36 -6.62
C SER A 194 20.35 22.65 -5.16
#